data_28cf48fac7008f1339a3bca4bd129f0e
#
_entry.id   28cf48fac7008f1339a3bca4bd129f0e
#
_cell.length_a   1.000
_cell.length_b   1.000
_cell.length_c   1.000
_cell.angle_alpha   90.00
_cell.angle_beta   90.00
_cell.angle_gamma   90.00
#
_symmetry.space_group_name_H-M   'P 1'
#
loop_
_entity.id
_entity.type
_entity.pdbx_description
1 polymer ?
#
loop_
_entity_poly.entity_id
_entity_poly.type
_entity_poly.pdbx_seq_one_letter_code
_entity_poly.pdbx_strand_id
1 'polypeptide(L)'
;MIVDGTDISRIPEAELTRLRAGKVASLLQGARRNLLTYATAAGNVEFARRGMAGADVKRLPPPRQLLETLGLGELTDVSVNAMSGGEQQRVALAVTVSSGAGLLLADEPTSQLGHADRDTMVDLIQRVNAELGTTVVIVTHDPDIAERIPRRITIRNGRIGSEGVHGRDYAVIDQDGAVHLPEDWADDYPPGSLVEFEETEDGFFVRRVDMAPRDSGRP
;
A
#
# COMPACT_ATOMS: atom_id res chain seq x y z
N MET A 1 1.27 -15.08 -9.05
CA MET A 1 0.48 -13.92 -8.59
C MET A 1 -0.72 -13.75 -9.49
N ILE A 2 -1.92 -13.62 -8.92
CA ILE A 2 -3.17 -13.53 -9.68
C ILE A 2 -3.72 -12.11 -9.55
N VAL A 3 -4.03 -11.46 -10.69
CA VAL A 3 -4.66 -10.13 -10.76
C VAL A 3 -5.89 -10.27 -11.65
N ASP A 4 -7.05 -9.91 -11.15
CA ASP A 4 -8.34 -10.03 -11.85
C ASP A 4 -8.53 -11.41 -12.53
N GLY A 5 -8.23 -12.49 -11.78
CA GLY A 5 -8.32 -13.87 -12.25
C GLY A 5 -7.19 -14.33 -13.19
N THR A 6 -6.26 -13.46 -13.56
CA THR A 6 -5.16 -13.77 -14.48
C THR A 6 -3.86 -13.99 -13.70
N ASP A 7 -3.19 -15.14 -13.92
CA ASP A 7 -1.85 -15.39 -13.35
C ASP A 7 -0.79 -14.64 -14.17
N ILE A 8 -0.34 -13.50 -13.62
CA ILE A 8 0.59 -12.59 -14.28
C ILE A 8 2.03 -13.10 -14.36
N SER A 9 2.36 -14.20 -13.68
CA SER A 9 3.72 -14.78 -13.72
C SER A 9 4.02 -15.51 -15.05
N ARG A 10 3.00 -15.76 -15.86
CA ARG A 10 3.09 -16.62 -17.05
C ARG A 10 2.55 -15.98 -18.33
N ILE A 11 2.07 -14.73 -18.26
CA ILE A 11 1.52 -14.04 -19.45
C ILE A 11 2.62 -13.36 -20.27
N PRO A 12 2.46 -13.24 -21.61
CA PRO A 12 3.38 -12.51 -22.47
C PRO A 12 3.47 -11.01 -22.09
N GLU A 13 4.62 -10.38 -22.35
CA GLU A 13 4.87 -8.97 -22.03
C GLU A 13 3.82 -8.01 -22.63
N ALA A 14 3.36 -8.29 -23.86
CA ALA A 14 2.32 -7.48 -24.50
C ALA A 14 0.97 -7.54 -23.76
N GLU A 15 0.63 -8.69 -23.19
CA GLU A 15 -0.59 -8.87 -22.40
C GLU A 15 -0.42 -8.24 -21.02
N LEU A 16 0.74 -8.39 -20.39
CA LEU A 16 1.10 -7.72 -19.13
C LEU A 16 1.00 -6.20 -19.28
N THR A 17 1.47 -5.64 -20.38
CA THR A 17 1.38 -4.21 -20.68
C THR A 17 -0.08 -3.75 -20.80
N ARG A 18 -0.94 -4.52 -21.46
CA ARG A 18 -2.38 -4.22 -21.55
C ARG A 18 -3.08 -4.29 -20.18
N LEU A 19 -2.73 -5.29 -19.38
CA LEU A 19 -3.26 -5.46 -18.03
C LEU A 19 -2.86 -4.28 -17.15
N ARG A 20 -1.59 -3.87 -17.18
CA ARG A 20 -1.09 -2.68 -16.47
C ARG A 20 -1.79 -1.40 -16.92
N ALA A 21 -2.06 -1.25 -18.22
CA ALA A 21 -2.69 -0.05 -18.75
C ALA A 21 -4.17 0.11 -18.39
N GLY A 22 -4.88 -1.00 -18.10
CA GLY A 22 -6.33 -0.95 -17.88
C GLY A 22 -6.84 -1.51 -16.55
N LYS A 23 -6.03 -2.31 -15.86
CA LYS A 23 -6.46 -3.03 -14.65
C LYS A 23 -5.70 -2.62 -13.39
N VAL A 24 -4.50 -2.06 -13.55
CA VAL A 24 -3.62 -1.68 -12.44
C VAL A 24 -3.24 -0.22 -12.59
N ALA A 25 -3.52 0.57 -11.58
CA ALA A 25 -3.07 1.95 -11.47
C ALA A 25 -1.93 2.02 -10.45
N SER A 26 -0.92 2.86 -10.70
CA SER A 26 0.22 3.02 -9.80
C SER A 26 0.39 4.48 -9.42
N LEU A 27 0.33 4.76 -8.13
CA LEU A 27 0.65 6.07 -7.55
C LEU A 27 2.09 5.99 -7.03
N LEU A 28 3.00 6.62 -7.75
CA LEU A 28 4.42 6.62 -7.42
C LEU A 28 4.73 7.64 -6.33
N GLN A 29 5.74 7.38 -5.53
CA GLN A 29 6.24 8.29 -4.50
C GLN A 29 6.58 9.67 -5.11
N GLY A 30 5.97 10.73 -4.54
CA GLY A 30 6.13 12.10 -4.98
C GLY A 30 5.20 12.50 -6.14
N ALA A 31 4.35 13.50 -5.90
CA ALA A 31 3.31 13.94 -6.82
C ALA A 31 3.81 14.21 -8.24
N ARG A 32 4.97 14.87 -8.37
CA ARG A 32 5.53 15.29 -9.67
C ARG A 32 5.86 14.14 -10.62
N ARG A 33 6.08 12.93 -10.12
CA ARG A 33 6.32 11.74 -10.95
C ARG A 33 5.06 11.25 -11.66
N ASN A 34 3.90 11.65 -11.15
CA ASN A 34 2.60 11.23 -11.65
C ASN A 34 1.91 12.30 -12.50
N LEU A 35 2.53 13.48 -12.66
CA LEU A 35 1.86 14.68 -13.18
C LEU A 35 2.64 15.39 -14.28
N LEU A 36 1.89 15.93 -15.22
CA LEU A 36 2.35 16.99 -16.13
C LEU A 36 2.21 18.33 -15.39
N THR A 37 3.28 18.78 -14.77
CA THR A 37 3.24 19.91 -13.81
C THR A 37 2.84 21.23 -14.43
N TYR A 38 3.01 21.41 -15.74
CA TYR A 38 2.60 22.59 -16.51
C TYR A 38 1.11 22.58 -16.90
N ALA A 39 0.45 21.42 -16.84
CA ALA A 39 -0.96 21.28 -17.15
C ALA A 39 -1.84 21.59 -15.92
N THR A 40 -3.12 21.82 -16.15
CA THR A 40 -4.12 21.96 -15.08
C THR A 40 -4.45 20.59 -14.44
N ALA A 41 -5.16 20.59 -13.31
CA ALA A 41 -5.62 19.35 -12.71
C ALA A 41 -6.51 18.56 -13.68
N ALA A 42 -7.50 19.21 -14.31
CA ALA A 42 -8.35 18.56 -15.31
C ALA A 42 -7.55 18.06 -16.52
N GLY A 43 -6.61 18.86 -17.01
CA GLY A 43 -5.75 18.51 -18.13
C GLY A 43 -4.90 17.25 -17.87
N ASN A 44 -4.45 17.04 -16.64
CA ASN A 44 -3.74 15.83 -16.23
C ASN A 44 -4.66 14.60 -16.28
N VAL A 45 -5.89 14.69 -15.75
CA VAL A 45 -6.87 13.62 -15.78
C VAL A 45 -7.26 13.27 -17.22
N GLU A 46 -7.50 14.29 -18.06
CA GLU A 46 -7.80 14.10 -19.48
C GLU A 46 -6.65 13.41 -20.22
N PHE A 47 -5.42 13.84 -19.95
CA PHE A 47 -4.22 13.24 -20.56
C PHE A 47 -4.10 11.76 -20.22
N ALA A 48 -4.28 11.39 -18.94
CA ALA A 48 -4.23 10.01 -18.48
C ALA A 48 -5.25 9.11 -19.20
N ARG A 49 -6.41 9.66 -19.54
CA ARG A 49 -7.50 8.94 -20.23
C ARG A 49 -7.32 8.80 -21.73
N ARG A 50 -6.41 9.53 -22.36
CA ARG A 50 -6.24 9.51 -23.84
C ARG A 50 -5.86 8.14 -24.41
N GLY A 51 -5.18 7.32 -23.59
CA GLY A 51 -4.80 5.95 -24.00
C GLY A 51 -5.89 4.88 -23.83
N MET A 52 -7.04 5.26 -23.27
CA MET A 52 -8.13 4.33 -22.98
C MET A 52 -9.07 4.17 -24.18
N ALA A 53 -9.71 2.99 -24.31
CA ALA A 53 -10.76 2.78 -25.30
C ALA A 53 -11.96 3.71 -25.02
N GLY A 54 -12.51 4.34 -26.05
CA GLY A 54 -13.56 5.34 -25.91
C GLY A 54 -14.85 4.85 -25.21
N ALA A 55 -15.15 3.55 -25.26
CA ALA A 55 -16.27 2.96 -24.53
C ALA A 55 -16.07 2.94 -23.02
N ASP A 56 -14.84 2.70 -22.57
CA ASP A 56 -14.49 2.65 -21.15
C ASP A 56 -14.48 4.05 -20.53
N VAL A 57 -13.95 5.03 -21.26
CA VAL A 57 -13.93 6.44 -20.82
C VAL A 57 -15.34 6.99 -20.58
N LYS A 58 -16.33 6.60 -21.37
CA LYS A 58 -17.72 7.06 -21.22
C LYS A 58 -18.40 6.59 -19.94
N ARG A 59 -17.87 5.57 -19.28
CA ARG A 59 -18.40 5.04 -18.01
C ARG A 59 -17.78 5.73 -16.80
N LEU A 60 -16.73 6.50 -16.99
CA LEU A 60 -16.01 7.19 -15.92
C LEU A 60 -16.63 8.57 -15.66
N PRO A 61 -16.62 9.06 -14.42
CA PRO A 61 -17.09 10.40 -14.11
C PRO A 61 -16.27 11.45 -14.90
N PRO A 62 -16.86 12.58 -15.29
CA PRO A 62 -16.13 13.68 -15.91
C PRO A 62 -14.92 14.12 -15.03
N PRO A 63 -13.81 14.61 -15.60
CA PRO A 63 -12.63 15.02 -14.83
C PRO A 63 -12.96 15.98 -13.69
N ARG A 64 -13.82 16.97 -13.92
CA ARG A 64 -14.25 17.93 -12.89
C ARG A 64 -14.94 17.23 -11.72
N GLN A 65 -15.88 16.30 -11.99
CA GLN A 65 -16.60 15.58 -10.96
C GLN A 65 -15.66 14.70 -10.12
N LEU A 66 -14.68 14.03 -10.76
CA LEU A 66 -13.66 13.26 -10.05
C LEU A 66 -12.82 14.15 -9.13
N LEU A 67 -12.40 15.33 -9.62
CA LEU A 67 -11.64 16.30 -8.85
C LEU A 67 -12.45 16.87 -7.68
N GLU A 68 -13.74 17.15 -7.87
CA GLU A 68 -14.65 17.59 -6.81
C GLU A 68 -14.76 16.53 -5.70
N THR A 69 -14.89 15.24 -6.07
CA THR A 69 -14.90 14.13 -5.12
C THR A 69 -13.63 14.09 -4.25
N LEU A 70 -12.50 14.50 -4.81
CA LEU A 70 -11.21 14.54 -4.11
C LEU A 70 -10.88 15.90 -3.46
N GLY A 71 -11.88 16.79 -3.34
CA GLY A 71 -11.72 18.10 -2.71
C GLY A 71 -10.89 19.08 -3.52
N LEU A 72 -10.90 18.96 -4.86
CA LEU A 72 -10.09 19.76 -5.81
C LEU A 72 -10.97 20.55 -6.79
N GLY A 73 -12.27 20.70 -6.51
CA GLY A 73 -13.22 21.36 -7.43
C GLY A 73 -12.78 22.76 -7.85
N GLU A 74 -12.38 23.60 -6.89
CA GLU A 74 -11.90 24.96 -7.11
C GLU A 74 -10.56 25.02 -7.87
N LEU A 75 -9.80 23.93 -7.86
CA LEU A 75 -8.48 23.83 -8.47
C LEU A 75 -8.49 23.15 -9.85
N THR A 76 -9.67 22.78 -10.35
CA THR A 76 -9.83 22.05 -11.61
C THR A 76 -9.05 22.66 -12.78
N ASP A 77 -9.12 23.97 -12.94
CA ASP A 77 -8.52 24.72 -14.05
C ASP A 77 -7.20 25.41 -13.64
N VAL A 78 -6.69 25.15 -12.41
CA VAL A 78 -5.42 25.69 -11.93
C VAL A 78 -4.27 24.79 -12.39
N SER A 79 -3.14 25.41 -12.78
CA SER A 79 -1.91 24.69 -13.11
C SER A 79 -1.34 24.00 -11.87
N VAL A 80 -0.91 22.74 -12.04
CA VAL A 80 -0.32 21.95 -10.94
C VAL A 80 0.88 22.63 -10.31
N ASN A 81 1.68 23.39 -11.08
CA ASN A 81 2.81 24.14 -10.53
C ASN A 81 2.41 25.23 -9.51
N ALA A 82 1.17 25.71 -9.54
CA ALA A 82 0.67 26.74 -8.62
C ALA A 82 0.04 26.16 -7.35
N MET A 83 0.00 24.83 -7.23
CA MET A 83 -0.61 24.11 -6.11
C MET A 83 0.38 23.80 -5.00
N SER A 84 -0.12 23.67 -3.77
CA SER A 84 0.62 23.11 -2.64
C SER A 84 1.00 21.63 -2.87
N GLY A 85 1.95 21.11 -2.09
CA GLY A 85 2.36 19.71 -2.18
C GLY A 85 1.20 18.73 -1.91
N GLY A 86 0.35 19.03 -0.94
CA GLY A 86 -0.84 18.22 -0.64
C GLY A 86 -1.86 18.24 -1.77
N GLU A 87 -2.11 19.40 -2.38
CA GLU A 87 -3.00 19.51 -3.55
C GLU A 87 -2.44 18.74 -4.76
N GLN A 88 -1.13 18.88 -5.04
CA GLN A 88 -0.46 18.12 -6.10
C GLN A 88 -0.61 16.61 -5.87
N GLN A 89 -0.46 16.14 -4.63
CA GLN A 89 -0.59 14.72 -4.29
C GLN A 89 -2.03 14.22 -4.49
N ARG A 90 -3.05 15.03 -4.13
CA ARG A 90 -4.46 14.72 -4.42
C ARG A 90 -4.76 14.69 -5.92
N VAL A 91 -4.18 15.61 -6.71
CA VAL A 91 -4.27 15.56 -8.19
C VAL A 91 -3.61 14.27 -8.72
N ALA A 92 -2.45 13.87 -8.18
CA ALA A 92 -1.80 12.62 -8.56
C ALA A 92 -2.69 11.40 -8.29
N LEU A 93 -3.37 11.36 -7.13
CA LEU A 93 -4.37 10.33 -6.85
C LEU A 93 -5.51 10.36 -7.87
N ALA A 94 -6.07 11.56 -8.18
CA ALA A 94 -7.15 11.71 -9.16
C ALA A 94 -6.74 11.16 -10.54
N VAL A 95 -5.54 11.50 -11.00
CA VAL A 95 -4.96 11.00 -12.25
C VAL A 95 -4.85 9.48 -12.23
N THR A 96 -4.32 8.93 -11.15
CA THR A 96 -4.10 7.49 -11.01
C THR A 96 -5.40 6.69 -11.04
N VAL A 97 -6.44 7.15 -10.32
CA VAL A 97 -7.75 6.45 -10.28
C VAL A 97 -8.64 6.78 -11.47
N SER A 98 -8.26 7.75 -12.28
CA SER A 98 -9.07 8.24 -13.42
C SER A 98 -9.29 7.19 -14.51
N SER A 99 -8.48 6.15 -14.54
CA SER A 99 -8.63 5.01 -15.45
C SER A 99 -9.75 4.03 -15.06
N GLY A 100 -10.26 4.11 -13.82
CA GLY A 100 -11.20 3.11 -13.30
C GLY A 100 -10.56 1.74 -13.08
N ALA A 101 -9.24 1.69 -12.88
CA ALA A 101 -8.53 0.44 -12.61
C ALA A 101 -9.03 -0.21 -11.31
N GLY A 102 -9.22 -1.53 -11.34
CA GLY A 102 -9.69 -2.31 -10.19
C GLY A 102 -8.65 -2.51 -9.10
N LEU A 103 -7.36 -2.20 -9.37
CA LEU A 103 -6.25 -2.29 -8.43
C LEU A 103 -5.43 -0.99 -8.45
N LEU A 104 -5.28 -0.37 -7.29
CA LEU A 104 -4.38 0.77 -7.04
C LEU A 104 -3.17 0.29 -6.21
N LEU A 105 -1.98 0.50 -6.74
CA LEU A 105 -0.72 0.33 -6.03
C LEU A 105 -0.20 1.72 -5.64
N ALA A 106 -0.11 2.03 -4.36
CA ALA A 106 0.37 3.32 -3.85
C ALA A 106 1.68 3.13 -3.10
N ASP A 107 2.75 3.74 -3.63
CA ASP A 107 4.08 3.70 -3.05
C ASP A 107 4.35 4.99 -2.29
N GLU A 108 4.44 4.88 -0.96
CA GLU A 108 4.66 5.99 -0.03
C GLU A 108 3.76 7.23 -0.31
N PRO A 109 2.44 7.07 -0.40
CA PRO A 109 1.55 8.12 -0.88
C PRO A 109 1.51 9.38 -0.01
N THR A 110 2.03 9.29 1.21
CA THR A 110 1.97 10.34 2.24
C THR A 110 3.34 10.87 2.68
N SER A 111 4.45 10.30 2.18
CA SER A 111 5.82 10.53 2.68
C SER A 111 6.32 11.98 2.61
N GLN A 112 5.72 12.82 1.76
CA GLN A 112 6.12 14.22 1.58
C GLN A 112 5.07 15.22 2.08
N LEU A 113 4.09 14.74 2.87
CA LEU A 113 2.96 15.52 3.34
C LEU A 113 3.11 15.90 4.82
N GLY A 114 2.62 17.09 5.18
CA GLY A 114 2.39 17.47 6.57
C GLY A 114 1.22 16.65 7.18
N HIS A 115 1.10 16.64 8.51
CA HIS A 115 0.13 15.79 9.21
C HIS A 115 -1.30 15.94 8.68
N ALA A 116 -1.80 17.16 8.49
CA ALA A 116 -3.18 17.39 8.02
C ALA A 116 -3.43 16.88 6.58
N ASP A 117 -2.46 17.07 5.67
CA ASP A 117 -2.56 16.58 4.30
C ASP A 117 -2.41 15.05 4.24
N ARG A 118 -1.61 14.47 5.15
CA ARG A 118 -1.43 13.02 5.31
C ARG A 118 -2.76 12.35 5.66
N ASP A 119 -3.44 12.85 6.70
CA ASP A 119 -4.73 12.34 7.13
C ASP A 119 -5.77 12.43 6.02
N THR A 120 -5.85 13.59 5.37
CA THR A 120 -6.74 13.80 4.22
C THR A 120 -6.45 12.80 3.10
N MET A 121 -5.18 12.52 2.81
CA MET A 121 -4.80 11.59 1.74
C MET A 121 -5.22 10.15 2.05
N VAL A 122 -5.07 9.70 3.29
CA VAL A 122 -5.52 8.37 3.72
C VAL A 122 -7.04 8.25 3.61
N ASP A 123 -7.78 9.26 4.07
CA ASP A 123 -9.26 9.29 3.95
C ASP A 123 -9.70 9.20 2.49
N LEU A 124 -9.03 9.95 1.59
CA LEU A 124 -9.33 9.91 0.16
C LEU A 124 -9.04 8.54 -0.46
N ILE A 125 -7.94 7.89 -0.07
CA ILE A 125 -7.62 6.53 -0.53
C ILE A 125 -8.66 5.53 -0.03
N GLN A 126 -9.12 5.63 1.21
CA GLN A 126 -10.19 4.78 1.75
C GLN A 126 -11.51 5.01 1.01
N ARG A 127 -11.84 6.26 0.68
CA ARG A 127 -13.02 6.59 -0.14
C ARG A 127 -12.92 6.01 -1.54
N VAL A 128 -11.77 6.07 -2.19
CA VAL A 128 -11.52 5.41 -3.49
C VAL A 128 -11.83 3.92 -3.41
N ASN A 129 -11.39 3.24 -2.35
CA ASN A 129 -11.70 1.83 -2.12
C ASN A 129 -13.23 1.60 -1.95
N ALA A 130 -13.87 2.39 -1.09
CA ALA A 130 -15.28 2.20 -0.73
C ALA A 130 -16.25 2.58 -1.86
N GLU A 131 -16.00 3.72 -2.54
CA GLU A 131 -16.92 4.29 -3.51
C GLU A 131 -16.70 3.77 -4.94
N LEU A 132 -15.44 3.49 -5.31
CA LEU A 132 -15.10 3.00 -6.65
C LEU A 132 -14.90 1.47 -6.70
N GLY A 133 -14.91 0.79 -5.56
CA GLY A 133 -14.66 -0.65 -5.48
C GLY A 133 -13.23 -1.05 -5.87
N THR A 134 -12.29 -0.09 -5.89
CA THR A 134 -10.89 -0.32 -6.24
C THR A 134 -10.17 -1.00 -5.08
N THR A 135 -9.55 -2.14 -5.31
CA THR A 135 -8.63 -2.75 -4.34
C THR A 135 -7.39 -1.87 -4.21
N VAL A 136 -7.01 -1.51 -2.98
CA VAL A 136 -5.86 -0.64 -2.74
C VAL A 136 -4.78 -1.40 -1.99
N VAL A 137 -3.55 -1.33 -2.50
CA VAL A 137 -2.34 -1.80 -1.83
C VAL A 137 -1.45 -0.59 -1.58
N ILE A 138 -1.16 -0.31 -0.31
CA ILE A 138 -0.28 0.79 0.10
C ILE A 138 1.02 0.18 0.60
N VAL A 139 2.15 0.68 0.11
CA VAL A 139 3.47 0.45 0.69
C VAL A 139 3.85 1.69 1.48
N THR A 140 4.12 1.55 2.77
CA THR A 140 4.54 2.65 3.63
C THR A 140 5.40 2.15 4.78
N HIS A 141 6.28 3.00 5.27
CA HIS A 141 7.03 2.80 6.50
C HIS A 141 6.47 3.62 7.68
N ASP A 142 5.36 4.33 7.47
CA ASP A 142 4.70 5.14 8.50
C ASP A 142 3.73 4.28 9.31
N PRO A 143 4.00 4.03 10.62
CA PRO A 143 3.15 3.20 11.45
C PRO A 143 1.76 3.81 11.65
N ASP A 144 1.65 5.14 11.76
CA ASP A 144 0.37 5.83 11.97
C ASP A 144 -0.59 5.58 10.79
N ILE A 145 -0.03 5.52 9.56
CA ILE A 145 -0.80 5.18 8.36
C ILE A 145 -1.17 3.70 8.35
N ALA A 146 -0.22 2.83 8.69
CA ALA A 146 -0.44 1.38 8.71
C ALA A 146 -1.56 0.98 9.68
N GLU A 147 -1.67 1.63 10.85
CA GLU A 147 -2.72 1.38 11.83
C GLU A 147 -4.14 1.76 11.33
N ARG A 148 -4.23 2.72 10.41
CA ARG A 148 -5.52 3.16 9.83
C ARG A 148 -6.04 2.23 8.74
N ILE A 149 -5.23 1.27 8.27
CA ILE A 149 -5.60 0.33 7.21
C ILE A 149 -6.11 -0.97 7.84
N PRO A 150 -7.28 -1.48 7.41
CA PRO A 150 -7.92 -2.65 8.04
C PRO A 150 -7.09 -3.93 7.99
N ARG A 151 -6.24 -4.07 6.97
CA ARG A 151 -5.33 -5.22 6.81
C ARG A 151 -3.94 -4.72 6.50
N ARG A 152 -2.96 -5.16 7.27
CA ARG A 152 -1.55 -4.83 7.07
C ARG A 152 -0.70 -6.09 7.03
N ILE A 153 0.38 -6.03 6.26
CA ILE A 153 1.38 -7.10 6.17
C ILE A 153 2.74 -6.47 6.42
N THR A 154 3.43 -6.93 7.46
CA THR A 154 4.78 -6.47 7.76
C THR A 154 5.78 -7.38 7.05
N ILE A 155 6.66 -6.79 6.24
CA ILE A 155 7.73 -7.50 5.53
C ILE A 155 9.06 -7.12 6.16
N ARG A 156 9.84 -8.12 6.59
CA ARG A 156 11.19 -7.95 7.14
C ARG A 156 12.15 -8.90 6.45
N ASN A 157 13.30 -8.40 6.04
CA ASN A 157 14.33 -9.19 5.35
C ASN A 157 13.77 -10.02 4.17
N GLY A 158 12.77 -9.48 3.45
CA GLY A 158 12.14 -10.15 2.32
C GLY A 158 11.14 -11.26 2.71
N ARG A 159 10.81 -11.41 3.98
CA ARG A 159 9.83 -12.39 4.50
C ARG A 159 8.65 -11.68 5.18
N ILE A 160 7.48 -12.33 5.16
CA ILE A 160 6.31 -11.85 5.89
C ILE A 160 6.55 -12.16 7.38
N GLY A 161 6.59 -11.12 8.19
CA GLY A 161 6.79 -11.23 9.64
C GLY A 161 5.48 -11.32 10.41
N SER A 162 4.53 -10.44 10.09
CA SER A 162 3.23 -10.42 10.75
C SER A 162 2.14 -9.94 9.81
N GLU A 163 0.90 -10.32 10.12
CA GLU A 163 -0.31 -9.83 9.46
C GLU A 163 -1.23 -9.21 10.52
N GLY A 164 -1.57 -7.92 10.32
CA GLY A 164 -2.53 -7.21 11.14
C GLY A 164 -3.92 -7.23 10.48
N VAL A 165 -4.93 -7.67 11.22
CA VAL A 165 -6.32 -7.71 10.76
C VAL A 165 -7.24 -7.15 11.84
N HIS A 166 -7.98 -6.08 11.52
CA HIS A 166 -8.93 -5.44 12.44
C HIS A 166 -8.34 -5.11 13.83
N GLY A 167 -7.11 -4.57 13.86
CA GLY A 167 -6.44 -4.17 15.09
C GLY A 167 -5.82 -5.30 15.91
N ARG A 168 -5.75 -6.52 15.38
CA ARG A 168 -5.02 -7.65 15.95
C ARG A 168 -3.85 -8.02 15.06
N ASP A 169 -2.70 -8.25 15.66
CA ASP A 169 -1.51 -8.73 14.96
C ASP A 169 -1.34 -10.22 15.13
N TYR A 170 -1.10 -10.89 14.02
CA TYR A 170 -0.86 -12.31 13.92
C TYR A 170 0.56 -12.54 13.39
N ALA A 171 1.35 -13.34 14.09
CA ALA A 171 2.60 -13.83 13.55
C ALA A 171 2.31 -14.83 12.41
N VAL A 172 3.10 -14.77 11.34
CA VAL A 172 2.93 -15.64 10.18
C VAL A 172 4.02 -16.69 10.19
N ILE A 173 3.62 -17.97 10.08
CA ILE A 173 4.55 -19.09 9.86
C ILE A 173 4.92 -19.07 8.37
N ASP A 174 6.20 -18.91 8.06
CA ASP A 174 6.68 -18.90 6.68
C ASP A 174 6.79 -20.33 6.08
N GLN A 175 7.22 -20.41 4.80
CA GLN A 175 7.34 -21.67 4.07
C GLN A 175 8.37 -22.63 4.69
N ASP A 176 9.32 -22.11 5.45
CA ASP A 176 10.37 -22.88 6.12
C ASP A 176 9.93 -23.29 7.54
N GLY A 177 8.72 -22.94 7.97
CA GLY A 177 8.19 -23.19 9.30
C GLY A 177 8.70 -22.21 10.36
N ALA A 178 9.34 -21.10 9.95
CA ALA A 178 9.80 -20.08 10.88
C ALA A 178 8.68 -19.08 11.20
N VAL A 179 8.68 -18.57 12.44
CA VAL A 179 7.81 -17.50 12.90
C VAL A 179 8.67 -16.34 13.43
N HIS A 180 8.28 -15.12 13.08
CA HIS A 180 8.91 -13.94 13.65
C HIS A 180 8.16 -13.53 14.90
N LEU A 181 8.89 -13.38 16.00
CA LEU A 181 8.32 -12.88 17.24
C LEU A 181 7.88 -11.42 17.09
N PRO A 182 6.80 -11.01 17.77
CA PRO A 182 6.40 -9.61 17.86
C PRO A 182 7.54 -8.71 18.36
N GLU A 183 7.56 -7.44 17.92
CA GLU A 183 8.62 -6.49 18.34
C GLU A 183 8.66 -6.29 19.85
N ASP A 184 7.51 -6.23 20.49
CA ASP A 184 7.38 -6.05 21.94
C ASP A 184 8.06 -7.17 22.74
N TRP A 185 8.36 -8.31 22.10
CA TRP A 185 9.03 -9.45 22.73
C TRP A 185 10.55 -9.50 22.45
N ALA A 186 11.06 -8.57 21.64
CA ALA A 186 12.48 -8.59 21.24
C ALA A 186 13.43 -8.45 22.43
N ASP A 187 13.08 -7.70 23.48
CA ASP A 187 13.86 -7.53 24.69
C ASP A 187 13.84 -8.80 25.56
N ASP A 188 12.72 -9.51 25.60
CA ASP A 188 12.58 -10.76 26.37
C ASP A 188 13.23 -11.94 25.63
N TYR A 189 13.25 -11.90 24.30
CA TYR A 189 13.79 -12.94 23.44
C TYR A 189 14.85 -12.37 22.47
N PRO A 190 16.01 -11.89 22.96
CA PRO A 190 17.02 -11.34 22.09
C PRO A 190 17.58 -12.39 21.12
N PRO A 191 18.15 -11.95 19.96
CA PRO A 191 18.77 -12.86 19.00
C PRO A 191 19.77 -13.82 19.64
N GLY A 192 19.63 -15.11 19.33
CA GLY A 192 20.43 -16.18 19.93
C GLY A 192 19.83 -16.82 21.19
N SER A 193 18.69 -16.34 21.67
CA SER A 193 17.94 -17.02 22.74
C SER A 193 17.56 -18.44 22.32
N LEU A 194 17.71 -19.38 23.22
CA LEU A 194 17.17 -20.73 23.06
C LEU A 194 15.75 -20.75 23.60
N VAL A 195 14.87 -21.42 22.88
CA VAL A 195 13.47 -21.57 23.27
C VAL A 195 13.06 -23.04 23.28
N GLU A 196 12.18 -23.37 24.17
CA GLU A 196 11.54 -24.67 24.27
C GLU A 196 10.07 -24.53 23.89
N PHE A 197 9.56 -25.48 23.14
CA PHE A 197 8.14 -25.57 22.77
C PHE A 197 7.46 -26.61 23.65
N GLU A 198 6.38 -26.22 24.30
CA GLU A 198 5.55 -27.12 25.11
C GLU A 198 4.17 -27.21 24.47
N GLU A 199 3.77 -28.42 24.07
CA GLU A 199 2.47 -28.70 23.46
C GLU A 199 1.37 -28.70 24.54
N THR A 200 0.23 -28.09 24.23
CA THR A 200 -0.95 -28.02 25.08
C THR A 200 -2.21 -28.37 24.30
N GLU A 201 -3.35 -28.52 24.98
CA GLU A 201 -4.64 -28.81 24.33
C GLU A 201 -5.07 -27.72 23.34
N ASP A 202 -4.69 -26.46 23.58
CA ASP A 202 -5.06 -25.29 22.77
C ASP A 202 -3.98 -24.84 21.78
N GLY A 203 -2.80 -25.53 21.73
CA GLY A 203 -1.69 -25.14 20.87
C GLY A 203 -0.33 -25.46 21.49
N PHE A 204 0.60 -24.51 21.43
CA PHE A 204 1.90 -24.63 22.07
C PHE A 204 2.33 -23.33 22.73
N PHE A 205 3.09 -23.47 23.81
CA PHE A 205 3.79 -22.35 24.44
C PHE A 205 5.25 -22.33 24.04
N VAL A 206 5.80 -21.10 23.95
CA VAL A 206 7.22 -20.86 23.73
C VAL A 206 7.80 -20.29 25.01
N ARG A 207 8.81 -20.97 25.56
CA ARG A 207 9.52 -20.54 26.76
C ARG A 207 10.99 -20.35 26.47
N ARG A 208 11.54 -19.21 26.90
CA ARG A 208 13.00 -18.99 26.85
C ARG A 208 13.69 -19.93 27.85
N VAL A 209 14.78 -20.57 27.40
CA VAL A 209 15.62 -21.42 28.24
C VAL A 209 16.90 -20.67 28.56
N ASP A 210 17.08 -20.35 29.84
CA ASP A 210 18.37 -19.84 30.32
C ASP A 210 19.32 -21.00 30.53
N MET A 211 20.17 -21.29 29.52
CA MET A 211 21.26 -22.26 29.71
C MET A 211 22.30 -21.60 30.59
N ALA A 212 22.52 -22.14 31.79
CA ALA A 212 23.70 -21.79 32.58
C ALA A 212 24.96 -21.92 31.71
N PRO A 213 25.94 -21.02 31.83
CA PRO A 213 27.18 -21.10 31.05
C PRO A 213 27.77 -22.49 31.24
N ARG A 214 27.97 -23.20 30.12
CA ARG A 214 28.70 -24.49 30.14
C ARG A 214 30.04 -24.22 30.78
N ASP A 215 30.24 -24.79 31.96
CA ASP A 215 31.51 -24.79 32.63
C ASP A 215 32.56 -25.34 31.63
N SER A 216 33.37 -24.48 31.08
CA SER A 216 34.44 -24.86 30.20
C SER A 216 35.55 -25.49 31.08
N GLY A 217 35.26 -26.67 31.61
CA GLY A 217 36.26 -27.52 32.24
C GLY A 217 37.34 -27.82 31.21
N ARG A 218 38.43 -27.11 31.33
CA ARG A 218 39.72 -27.50 30.72
C ARG A 218 40.18 -28.80 31.35
N PRO A 219 40.65 -29.76 30.56
CA PRO A 219 41.48 -30.83 31.07
C PRO A 219 42.81 -30.36 31.61
#